data_520ac6d3d35fdc9503aebc798914e2c4
#
_entry.id   520ac6d3d35fdc9503aebc798914e2c4
#
_cell.length_a   1.000
_cell.length_b   1.000
_cell.length_c   1.000
_cell.angle_alpha   90.00
_cell.angle_beta   90.00
_cell.angle_gamma   90.00
#
_symmetry.space_group_name_H-M   'P 1'
#
loop_
_entity.id
_entity.type
_entity.pdbx_description
1 polymer ?
#
loop_
_entity_poly.entity_id
_entity_poly.type
_entity_poly.pdbx_seq_one_letter_code
_entity_poly.pdbx_strand_id
1 'polypeptide(L)'
;ADLLFLDLNMPGVSGFSALAYIRSNHESLPTVIVSATDDPAVIRRSIQHGASGFIPKSSPIATLEGGIKAVLDGEVWVPAGIDLHEGGLDSEEARIAAALSSLTPHQFRVLMMLGEGLLNKQIAFQLGVSEATIKAHVTAVLRKMGVHNRTQAVLALERLHINAPSFFEQESGGSRSPEDSADQGA
;
A
#
# COMPACT_ATOMS: atom_id res chain seq x y z
N ALA A 1 17.38 6.48 -0.83
CA ALA A 1 16.50 7.61 -0.41
C ALA A 1 16.45 7.62 1.11
N ASP A 2 16.51 8.79 1.71
CA ASP A 2 16.56 8.95 3.16
C ASP A 2 15.17 9.25 3.74
N LEU A 3 14.20 9.60 2.89
CA LEU A 3 12.82 9.92 3.22
C LEU A 3 11.93 9.74 1.99
N LEU A 4 10.72 9.27 2.18
CA LEU A 4 9.69 9.19 1.15
C LEU A 4 8.47 10.06 1.50
N PHE A 5 7.98 10.83 0.53
CA PHE A 5 6.68 11.49 0.62
C PHE A 5 5.64 10.68 -0.13
N LEU A 6 4.49 10.46 0.51
CA LEU A 6 3.39 9.69 -0.06
C LEU A 6 2.10 10.50 0.01
N ASP A 7 1.47 10.72 -1.14
CA ASP A 7 0.12 11.29 -1.20
C ASP A 7 -0.93 10.20 -0.98
N LEU A 8 -1.91 10.45 -0.11
CA LEU A 8 -3.05 9.54 0.07
C LEU A 8 -4.05 9.58 -1.08
N ASN A 9 -4.10 10.69 -1.81
CA ASN A 9 -5.10 10.95 -2.86
C ASN A 9 -4.51 10.81 -4.27
N MET A 10 -3.84 9.70 -4.55
CA MET A 10 -3.37 9.41 -5.90
C MET A 10 -4.45 8.68 -6.71
N PRO A 11 -4.73 9.10 -7.97
CA PRO A 11 -5.66 8.36 -8.83
C PRO A 11 -5.22 6.91 -9.01
N GLY A 12 -6.15 5.97 -8.82
CA GLY A 12 -5.90 4.54 -9.03
C GLY A 12 -5.18 3.81 -7.91
N VAL A 13 -4.77 4.50 -6.84
CA VAL A 13 -4.06 3.90 -5.71
C VAL A 13 -4.63 4.42 -4.39
N SER A 14 -5.03 3.52 -3.51
CA SER A 14 -5.27 3.91 -2.12
C SER A 14 -3.93 4.21 -1.44
N GLY A 15 -3.78 5.40 -0.87
CA GLY A 15 -2.54 5.80 -0.19
C GLY A 15 -2.16 4.86 0.96
N PHE A 16 -3.13 4.27 1.64
CA PHE A 16 -2.87 3.26 2.68
C PHE A 16 -2.33 1.95 2.11
N SER A 17 -2.77 1.53 0.91
CA SER A 17 -2.20 0.37 0.21
C SER A 17 -0.75 0.62 -0.19
N ALA A 18 -0.45 1.82 -0.69
CA ALA A 18 0.92 2.22 -1.04
C ALA A 18 1.81 2.26 0.21
N LEU A 19 1.33 2.81 1.33
CA LEU A 19 2.04 2.83 2.60
C LEU A 19 2.36 1.41 3.09
N ALA A 20 1.36 0.51 3.09
CA ALA A 20 1.55 -0.89 3.47
C ALA A 20 2.56 -1.60 2.57
N TYR A 21 2.52 -1.35 1.25
CA TYR A 21 3.50 -1.89 0.31
C TYR A 21 4.91 -1.38 0.58
N ILE A 22 5.08 -0.07 0.82
CA ILE A 22 6.38 0.54 1.14
C ILE A 22 6.93 -0.07 2.42
N ARG A 23 6.14 -0.17 3.48
CA ARG A 23 6.55 -0.76 4.75
C ARG A 23 6.97 -2.23 4.61
N SER A 24 6.29 -3.00 3.76
CA SER A 24 6.64 -4.41 3.52
C SER A 24 7.94 -4.60 2.73
N ASN A 25 8.31 -3.63 1.88
CA ASN A 25 9.48 -3.74 1.00
C ASN A 25 10.68 -2.91 1.47
N HIS A 26 10.43 -1.85 2.24
CA HIS A 26 11.41 -0.85 2.69
C HIS A 26 11.15 -0.45 4.13
N GLU A 27 11.24 -1.40 5.06
CA GLU A 27 10.89 -1.22 6.46
C GLU A 27 11.64 -0.05 7.14
N SER A 28 12.91 0.16 6.76
CA SER A 28 13.76 1.22 7.31
C SER A 28 13.59 2.59 6.64
N LEU A 29 12.77 2.71 5.57
CA LEU A 29 12.58 3.97 4.85
C LEU A 29 11.52 4.81 5.55
N PRO A 30 11.87 5.95 6.19
CA PRO A 30 10.90 6.85 6.78
C PRO A 30 9.93 7.34 5.70
N THR A 31 8.62 7.24 5.98
CA THR A 31 7.59 7.64 5.04
C THR A 31 6.69 8.69 5.67
N VAL A 32 6.62 9.86 5.05
CA VAL A 32 5.75 10.96 5.45
C VAL A 32 4.56 11.04 4.51
N ILE A 33 3.38 11.00 5.08
CA ILE A 33 2.14 11.23 4.33
C ILE A 33 1.99 12.73 4.08
N VAL A 34 1.67 13.08 2.83
CA VAL A 34 1.33 14.47 2.44
C VAL A 34 -0.05 14.44 1.81
N SER A 35 -1.05 15.05 2.46
CA SER A 35 -2.45 14.94 2.04
C SER A 35 -3.19 16.28 2.08
N ALA A 36 -4.23 16.40 1.25
CA ALA A 36 -5.14 17.57 1.28
C ALA A 36 -6.06 17.58 2.51
N THR A 37 -6.24 16.44 3.18
CA THR A 37 -7.05 16.34 4.41
C THR A 37 -6.20 16.64 5.65
N ASP A 38 -6.84 17.22 6.65
CA ASP A 38 -6.35 17.45 8.01
C ASP A 38 -7.19 16.70 9.07
N ASP A 39 -8.01 15.72 8.63
CA ASP A 39 -8.86 14.91 9.50
C ASP A 39 -8.01 14.13 10.52
N PRO A 40 -8.23 14.36 11.85
CA PRO A 40 -7.50 13.66 12.90
C PRO A 40 -7.58 12.13 12.81
N ALA A 41 -8.70 11.56 12.35
CA ALA A 41 -8.87 10.12 12.20
C ALA A 41 -7.95 9.57 11.08
N VAL A 42 -7.83 10.30 9.96
CA VAL A 42 -6.94 9.94 8.85
C VAL A 42 -5.47 10.06 9.28
N ILE A 43 -5.13 11.10 10.04
CA ILE A 43 -3.78 11.32 10.57
C ILE A 43 -3.38 10.16 11.50
N ARG A 44 -4.22 9.86 12.50
CA ARG A 44 -3.97 8.73 13.44
C ARG A 44 -3.82 7.42 12.70
N ARG A 45 -4.73 7.12 11.79
CA ARG A 45 -4.68 5.90 10.97
C ARG A 45 -3.38 5.80 10.16
N SER A 46 -2.91 6.91 9.58
CA SER A 46 -1.64 6.93 8.83
C SER A 46 -0.46 6.51 9.71
N ILE A 47 -0.35 7.06 10.92
CA ILE A 47 0.72 6.70 11.86
C ILE A 47 0.59 5.24 12.30
N GLN A 48 -0.61 4.78 12.59
CA GLN A 48 -0.86 3.38 12.99
C GLN A 48 -0.51 2.37 11.88
N HIS A 49 -0.63 2.77 10.60
CA HIS A 49 -0.16 2.00 9.45
C HIS A 49 1.36 2.12 9.20
N GLY A 50 2.08 2.80 10.07
CA GLY A 50 3.53 2.88 10.04
C GLY A 50 4.10 4.07 9.30
N ALA A 51 3.32 5.12 9.03
CA ALA A 51 3.89 6.38 8.59
C ALA A 51 4.76 7.00 9.68
N SER A 52 5.90 7.56 9.30
CA SER A 52 6.79 8.28 10.20
C SER A 52 6.33 9.72 10.46
N GLY A 53 5.40 10.23 9.63
CA GLY A 53 4.81 11.54 9.84
C GLY A 53 3.63 11.78 8.90
N PHE A 54 2.86 12.85 9.23
CA PHE A 54 1.74 13.31 8.41
C PHE A 54 1.76 14.84 8.31
N ILE A 55 1.79 15.35 7.09
CA ILE A 55 1.82 16.80 6.79
C ILE A 55 0.63 17.15 5.90
N PRO A 56 -0.34 17.96 6.39
CA PRO A 56 -1.36 18.52 5.52
C PRO A 56 -0.73 19.41 4.44
N LYS A 57 -1.20 19.31 3.18
CA LYS A 57 -0.74 20.17 2.07
C LYS A 57 -0.98 21.67 2.31
N SER A 58 -1.92 22.00 3.19
CA SER A 58 -2.24 23.36 3.63
C SER A 58 -1.23 23.93 4.65
N SER A 59 -0.30 23.10 5.14
CA SER A 59 0.66 23.52 6.17
C SER A 59 1.64 24.59 5.64
N PRO A 60 2.02 25.57 6.48
CA PRO A 60 3.09 26.51 6.15
C PRO A 60 4.42 25.81 5.87
N ILE A 61 5.27 26.39 5.03
CA ILE A 61 6.59 25.84 4.67
C ILE A 61 7.45 25.55 5.91
N ALA A 62 7.46 26.46 6.88
CA ALA A 62 8.21 26.29 8.13
C ALA A 62 7.75 25.05 8.92
N THR A 63 6.45 24.72 8.89
CA THR A 63 5.88 23.52 9.52
C THR A 63 6.34 22.26 8.78
N LEU A 64 6.36 22.30 7.45
CA LEU A 64 6.86 21.22 6.60
C LEU A 64 8.34 20.95 6.86
N GLU A 65 9.18 21.99 6.90
CA GLU A 65 10.61 21.87 7.21
C GLU A 65 10.83 21.25 8.61
N GLY A 66 10.09 21.71 9.61
CA GLY A 66 10.15 21.17 10.98
C GLY A 66 9.76 19.70 11.05
N GLY A 67 8.68 19.31 10.35
CA GLY A 67 8.21 17.93 10.27
C GLY A 67 9.22 17.00 9.58
N ILE A 68 9.80 17.45 8.46
CA ILE A 68 10.84 16.69 7.75
C ILE A 68 12.04 16.44 8.67
N LYS A 69 12.52 17.49 9.36
CA LYS A 69 13.66 17.39 10.25
C LYS A 69 13.40 16.40 11.39
N ALA A 70 12.25 16.50 12.06
CA ALA A 70 11.86 15.58 13.12
C ALA A 70 11.85 14.12 12.66
N VAL A 71 11.29 13.85 11.47
CA VAL A 71 11.26 12.48 10.91
C VAL A 71 12.65 11.97 10.55
N LEU A 72 13.55 12.81 10.01
CA LEU A 72 14.93 12.44 9.72
C LEU A 72 15.73 12.17 11.00
N ASP A 73 15.38 12.85 12.10
CA ASP A 73 15.96 12.62 13.43
C ASP A 73 15.35 11.37 14.12
N GLY A 74 14.43 10.66 13.44
CA GLY A 74 13.82 9.41 13.93
C GLY A 74 12.55 9.60 14.77
N GLU A 75 12.00 10.80 14.84
CA GLU A 75 10.78 11.10 15.57
C GLU A 75 9.53 10.89 14.70
N VAL A 76 8.41 10.55 15.33
CA VAL A 76 7.09 10.57 14.64
C VAL A 76 6.54 11.98 14.71
N TRP A 77 6.21 12.53 13.54
CA TRP A 77 5.70 13.90 13.47
C TRP A 77 4.24 13.96 12.99
N VAL A 78 3.41 14.70 13.73
CA VAL A 78 2.01 15.03 13.37
C VAL A 78 1.71 16.49 13.69
N PRO A 79 0.67 17.10 13.07
CA PRO A 79 0.23 18.45 13.40
C PRO A 79 -0.11 18.60 14.89
N ALA A 80 0.10 19.80 15.42
CA ALA A 80 -0.23 20.12 16.80
C ALA A 80 -1.73 19.89 17.08
N GLY A 81 -2.04 19.33 18.27
CA GLY A 81 -3.42 19.04 18.68
C GLY A 81 -3.91 17.64 18.28
N ILE A 82 -3.11 16.85 17.59
CA ILE A 82 -3.43 15.44 17.32
C ILE A 82 -2.95 14.57 18.48
N ASP A 83 -3.90 13.97 19.20
CA ASP A 83 -3.59 12.93 20.18
C ASP A 83 -3.57 11.57 19.47
N LEU A 84 -2.40 10.95 19.39
CA LEU A 84 -2.21 9.64 18.78
C LEU A 84 -2.80 8.48 19.59
N HIS A 85 -3.13 8.72 20.86
CA HIS A 85 -3.74 7.72 21.75
C HIS A 85 -5.26 7.76 21.70
N GLU A 86 -5.85 8.82 21.18
CA GLU A 86 -7.30 8.98 21.04
C GLU A 86 -7.79 8.22 19.80
N GLY A 87 -8.72 7.29 19.96
CA GLY A 87 -9.31 6.52 18.85
C GLY A 87 -8.34 5.54 18.20
N GLY A 88 -7.61 4.78 19.00
CA GLY A 88 -6.75 3.69 18.49
C GLY A 88 -7.50 2.80 17.50
N LEU A 89 -6.77 2.17 16.56
CA LEU A 89 -7.31 1.08 15.77
C LEU A 89 -8.07 0.15 16.73
N ASP A 90 -9.27 -0.25 16.35
CA ASP A 90 -9.92 -1.38 16.99
C ASP A 90 -8.86 -2.52 17.08
N SER A 91 -8.89 -3.31 18.12
CA SER A 91 -7.88 -4.36 18.37
C SER A 91 -7.70 -5.28 17.15
N GLU A 92 -8.75 -5.44 16.36
CA GLU A 92 -8.76 -6.24 15.14
C GLU A 92 -8.04 -5.52 13.99
N GLU A 93 -8.23 -4.22 13.80
CA GLU A 93 -7.51 -3.43 12.79
C GLU A 93 -6.00 -3.40 13.07
N ALA A 94 -5.61 -3.23 14.34
CA ALA A 94 -4.22 -3.29 14.77
C ALA A 94 -3.60 -4.67 14.48
N ARG A 95 -4.36 -5.75 14.71
CA ARG A 95 -3.94 -7.12 14.42
C ARG A 95 -3.74 -7.34 12.92
N ILE A 96 -4.67 -6.85 12.10
CA ILE A 96 -4.58 -6.97 10.63
C ILE A 96 -3.38 -6.17 10.11
N ALA A 97 -3.15 -4.94 10.59
CA ALA A 97 -2.02 -4.11 10.20
C ALA A 97 -0.66 -4.79 10.54
N ALA A 98 -0.54 -5.36 11.74
CA ALA A 98 0.63 -6.12 12.15
C ALA A 98 0.84 -7.37 11.27
N ALA A 99 -0.25 -8.08 10.94
CA ALA A 99 -0.19 -9.24 10.06
C ALA A 99 0.30 -8.87 8.65
N LEU A 100 -0.20 -7.77 8.08
CA LEU A 100 0.27 -7.25 6.79
C LEU A 100 1.76 -6.92 6.79
N SER A 101 2.24 -6.25 7.83
CA SER A 101 3.67 -5.93 7.99
C SER A 101 4.56 -7.17 8.09
N SER A 102 4.02 -8.32 8.50
CA SER A 102 4.74 -9.60 8.56
C SER A 102 4.85 -10.32 7.20
N LEU A 103 4.10 -9.89 6.18
CA LEU A 103 4.12 -10.53 4.86
C LEU A 103 5.43 -10.21 4.13
N THR A 104 5.94 -11.20 3.40
CA THR A 104 7.03 -10.92 2.45
C THR A 104 6.49 -10.12 1.25
N PRO A 105 7.35 -9.43 0.49
CA PRO A 105 6.94 -8.67 -0.70
C PRO A 105 6.10 -9.51 -1.69
N HIS A 106 6.49 -10.76 -1.93
CA HIS A 106 5.73 -11.67 -2.80
C HIS A 106 4.37 -12.05 -2.21
N GLN A 107 4.31 -12.31 -0.89
CA GLN A 107 3.05 -12.62 -0.20
C GLN A 107 2.09 -11.42 -0.22
N PHE A 108 2.63 -10.22 0.02
CA PHE A 108 1.84 -8.99 -0.05
C PHE A 108 1.28 -8.77 -1.46
N ARG A 109 2.12 -8.92 -2.51
CA ARG A 109 1.68 -8.81 -3.91
C ARG A 109 0.57 -9.81 -4.24
N VAL A 110 0.73 -11.08 -3.84
CA VAL A 110 -0.31 -12.12 -4.01
C VAL A 110 -1.60 -11.72 -3.30
N LEU A 111 -1.52 -11.20 -2.07
CA LEU A 111 -2.69 -10.74 -1.32
C LEU A 111 -3.42 -9.60 -2.03
N MET A 112 -2.70 -8.61 -2.57
CA MET A 112 -3.31 -7.53 -3.35
C MET A 112 -4.05 -8.07 -4.58
N MET A 113 -3.44 -8.97 -5.34
CA MET A 113 -4.07 -9.60 -6.50
C MET A 113 -5.28 -10.47 -6.14
N LEU A 114 -5.28 -11.07 -4.94
CA LEU A 114 -6.49 -11.71 -4.38
C LEU A 114 -7.59 -10.67 -4.12
N GLY A 115 -7.25 -9.50 -3.62
CA GLY A 115 -8.17 -8.38 -3.40
C GLY A 115 -8.80 -7.88 -4.69
N GLU A 116 -8.08 -7.89 -5.81
CA GLU A 116 -8.60 -7.59 -7.17
C GLU A 116 -9.52 -8.68 -7.72
N GLY A 117 -9.71 -9.78 -7.02
CA GLY A 117 -10.57 -10.88 -7.46
C GLY A 117 -9.88 -11.91 -8.35
N LEU A 118 -8.58 -11.78 -8.63
CA LEU A 118 -7.84 -12.67 -9.54
C LEU A 118 -7.77 -14.11 -9.01
N LEU A 119 -8.01 -15.07 -9.87
CA LEU A 119 -7.86 -16.50 -9.56
C LEU A 119 -6.37 -16.89 -9.48
N ASN A 120 -6.03 -17.95 -8.74
CA ASN A 120 -4.66 -18.42 -8.59
C ASN A 120 -3.96 -18.64 -9.94
N LYS A 121 -4.69 -19.15 -10.95
CA LYS A 121 -4.16 -19.33 -12.31
C LYS A 121 -3.79 -18.01 -12.98
N GLN A 122 -4.60 -16.96 -12.79
CA GLN A 122 -4.33 -15.63 -13.33
C GLN A 122 -3.13 -14.99 -12.63
N ILE A 123 -3.07 -15.09 -11.29
CA ILE A 123 -1.93 -14.62 -10.50
C ILE A 123 -0.65 -15.34 -10.92
N ALA A 124 -0.70 -16.66 -11.10
CA ALA A 124 0.44 -17.47 -11.55
C ALA A 124 0.97 -17.01 -12.91
N PHE A 125 0.05 -16.76 -13.85
CA PHE A 125 0.38 -16.23 -15.17
C PHE A 125 1.06 -14.86 -15.09
N GLN A 126 0.47 -13.91 -14.34
CA GLN A 126 1.02 -12.54 -14.22
C GLN A 126 2.38 -12.51 -13.52
N LEU A 127 2.61 -13.40 -12.54
CA LEU A 127 3.87 -13.44 -11.80
C LEU A 127 4.92 -14.40 -12.42
N GLY A 128 4.58 -15.08 -13.52
CA GLY A 128 5.50 -15.98 -14.20
C GLY A 128 5.88 -17.22 -13.37
N VAL A 129 4.99 -17.70 -12.49
CA VAL A 129 5.23 -18.84 -11.59
C VAL A 129 4.17 -19.94 -11.76
N SER A 130 4.36 -21.08 -11.12
CA SER A 130 3.35 -22.16 -11.15
C SER A 130 2.13 -21.84 -10.26
N GLU A 131 0.96 -22.37 -10.61
CA GLU A 131 -0.22 -22.29 -9.76
C GLU A 131 -0.01 -22.92 -8.38
N ALA A 132 0.81 -23.97 -8.30
CA ALA A 132 1.19 -24.60 -7.04
C ALA A 132 1.97 -23.63 -6.13
N THR A 133 2.87 -22.83 -6.71
CA THR A 133 3.58 -21.75 -5.99
C THR A 133 2.62 -20.73 -5.44
N ILE A 134 1.64 -20.27 -6.22
CA ILE A 134 0.63 -19.33 -5.75
C ILE A 134 -0.22 -19.93 -4.63
N LYS A 135 -0.66 -21.19 -4.73
CA LYS A 135 -1.38 -21.88 -3.65
C LYS A 135 -0.58 -21.89 -2.35
N ALA A 136 0.74 -22.12 -2.43
CA ALA A 136 1.61 -22.06 -1.26
C ALA A 136 1.69 -20.66 -0.65
N HIS A 137 1.82 -19.61 -1.49
CA HIS A 137 1.79 -18.23 -1.02
C HIS A 137 0.45 -17.85 -0.38
N VAL A 138 -0.67 -18.22 -1.01
CA VAL A 138 -2.01 -17.97 -0.46
C VAL A 138 -2.15 -18.63 0.91
N THR A 139 -1.75 -19.90 1.05
CA THR A 139 -1.80 -20.60 2.35
C THR A 139 -0.96 -19.89 3.41
N ALA A 140 0.25 -19.43 3.05
CA ALA A 140 1.12 -18.68 3.96
C ALA A 140 0.52 -17.33 4.36
N VAL A 141 -0.10 -16.61 3.42
CA VAL A 141 -0.81 -15.35 3.66
C VAL A 141 -1.96 -15.54 4.63
N LEU A 142 -2.86 -16.50 4.36
CA LEU A 142 -4.01 -16.78 5.22
C LEU A 142 -3.59 -17.13 6.65
N ARG A 143 -2.55 -17.95 6.79
CA ARG A 143 -1.98 -18.30 8.10
C ARG A 143 -1.43 -17.08 8.84
N LYS A 144 -0.65 -16.22 8.18
CA LYS A 144 -0.06 -15.01 8.77
C LYS A 144 -1.11 -13.99 9.16
N MET A 145 -2.15 -13.84 8.35
CA MET A 145 -3.28 -12.97 8.65
C MET A 145 -4.23 -13.53 9.71
N GLY A 146 -4.07 -14.81 10.10
CA GLY A 146 -4.95 -15.47 11.05
C GLY A 146 -6.38 -15.64 10.53
N VAL A 147 -6.54 -15.82 9.20
CA VAL A 147 -7.84 -16.01 8.54
C VAL A 147 -7.91 -17.38 7.87
N HIS A 148 -9.12 -17.91 7.68
CA HIS A 148 -9.31 -19.30 7.24
C HIS A 148 -9.56 -19.43 5.73
N ASN A 149 -9.95 -18.36 5.06
CA ASN A 149 -10.25 -18.39 3.63
C ASN A 149 -9.96 -17.06 2.96
N ARG A 150 -9.95 -17.09 1.62
CA ARG A 150 -9.70 -15.94 0.75
C ARG A 150 -10.65 -14.78 1.03
N THR A 151 -11.94 -15.05 1.21
CA THR A 151 -12.96 -14.01 1.44
C THR A 151 -12.65 -13.22 2.71
N GLN A 152 -12.26 -13.90 3.80
CA GLN A 152 -11.85 -13.24 5.03
C GLN A 152 -10.59 -12.38 4.85
N ALA A 153 -9.63 -12.82 4.03
CA ALA A 153 -8.44 -12.02 3.74
C ALA A 153 -8.80 -10.74 2.98
N VAL A 154 -9.71 -10.81 2.01
CA VAL A 154 -10.19 -9.65 1.26
C VAL A 154 -10.96 -8.70 2.17
N LEU A 155 -11.89 -9.21 2.99
CA LEU A 155 -12.62 -8.38 3.96
C LEU A 155 -11.70 -7.70 4.98
N ALA A 156 -10.60 -8.35 5.37
CA ALA A 156 -9.60 -7.74 6.23
C ALA A 156 -8.89 -6.55 5.55
N LEU A 157 -8.60 -6.63 4.24
CA LEU A 157 -8.08 -5.50 3.47
C LEU A 157 -9.08 -4.35 3.39
N GLU A 158 -10.35 -4.65 3.15
CA GLU A 158 -11.42 -3.63 3.08
C GLU A 158 -11.57 -2.88 4.41
N ARG A 159 -11.48 -3.56 5.55
CA ARG A 159 -11.53 -2.93 6.88
C ARG A 159 -10.44 -1.89 7.08
N LEU A 160 -9.25 -2.15 6.58
CA LEU A 160 -8.15 -1.18 6.63
C LEU A 160 -8.24 -0.11 5.53
N HIS A 161 -9.32 -0.09 4.73
CA HIS A 161 -9.45 0.73 3.52
C HIS A 161 -8.26 0.56 2.56
N ILE A 162 -7.67 -0.62 2.56
CA ILE A 162 -6.61 -1.01 1.64
C ILE A 162 -7.30 -1.59 0.40
N ASN A 163 -7.56 -0.73 -0.59
CA ASN A 163 -7.99 -1.18 -1.90
C ASN A 163 -6.78 -1.71 -2.66
N ALA A 164 -6.96 -2.83 -3.36
CA ALA A 164 -5.95 -3.34 -4.27
C ALA A 164 -5.66 -2.26 -5.33
N PRO A 165 -4.40 -1.79 -5.45
CA PRO A 165 -4.09 -0.84 -6.50
C PRO A 165 -4.06 -1.56 -7.83
N SER A 166 -4.62 -0.94 -8.89
CA SER A 166 -4.46 -1.38 -10.29
C SER A 166 -3.03 -1.14 -10.79
N PHE A 167 -2.01 -1.53 -10.00
CA PHE A 167 -0.60 -1.31 -10.34
C PHE A 167 -0.12 -2.12 -11.54
N PHE A 168 -0.89 -3.11 -11.99
CA PHE A 168 -0.41 -4.10 -12.95
C PHE A 168 -0.95 -3.93 -14.38
N GLU A 169 -1.77 -2.92 -14.65
CA GLU A 169 -2.30 -2.71 -16.01
C GLU A 169 -1.33 -1.97 -16.95
N GLN A 170 -0.22 -1.42 -16.49
CA GLN A 170 0.66 -0.58 -17.33
C GLN A 170 1.85 -1.28 -17.99
N GLU A 171 2.16 -2.54 -17.68
CA GLU A 171 3.31 -3.22 -18.31
C GLU A 171 2.96 -4.08 -19.54
N SER A 172 1.68 -4.27 -19.86
CA SER A 172 1.27 -5.08 -21.04
C SER A 172 0.97 -4.27 -22.31
N GLY A 173 1.19 -2.97 -22.31
CA GLY A 173 0.85 -2.04 -23.42
C GLY A 173 2.01 -1.63 -24.34
N GLY A 174 3.14 -2.29 -24.33
CA GLY A 174 4.33 -1.88 -25.08
C GLY A 174 4.86 -2.93 -26.06
N SER A 175 4.16 -3.27 -27.13
CA SER A 175 4.76 -3.57 -28.42
C SER A 175 3.68 -3.85 -29.49
N ARG A 176 3.18 -2.82 -30.11
CA ARG A 176 2.71 -2.90 -31.49
C ARG A 176 3.64 -2.08 -32.34
N SER A 177 4.55 -2.74 -33.02
CA SER A 177 5.30 -2.20 -34.12
C SER A 177 4.34 -1.86 -35.26
N PRO A 178 4.42 -0.68 -35.87
CA PRO A 178 3.72 -0.36 -37.08
C PRO A 178 4.61 -0.73 -38.29
N GLU A 179 4.56 -1.96 -38.73
CA GLU A 179 5.05 -2.35 -40.06
C GLU A 179 3.98 -3.25 -40.68
N ASP A 180 3.12 -2.66 -41.51
CA ASP A 180 2.59 -3.19 -42.79
C ASP A 180 1.51 -2.25 -43.32
N SER A 181 1.91 -1.27 -44.09
CA SER A 181 1.07 -0.68 -45.11
C SER A 181 1.89 0.06 -46.14
N ALA A 182 2.54 -0.71 -46.99
CA ALA A 182 2.95 -0.25 -48.30
C ALA A 182 2.98 -1.47 -49.21
N ASP A 183 2.01 -1.62 -50.05
CA ASP A 183 2.09 -1.98 -51.41
C ASP A 183 0.78 -2.54 -51.94
N GLN A 184 0.03 -1.72 -52.63
CA GLN A 184 -0.77 -2.10 -53.79
C GLN A 184 -1.32 -0.84 -54.44
N GLY A 185 -0.55 -0.34 -55.42
CA GLY A 185 -0.99 0.61 -56.40
C GLY A 185 -0.38 0.25 -57.73
N ALA A 186 -1.09 -0.41 -58.59
CA ALA A 186 -0.97 -0.38 -60.03
C ALA A 186 -2.27 -0.89 -60.64
#